data_1560bad56c2a8d901ccd485cca947fa9
#
_entry.id   1560bad56c2a8d901ccd485cca947fa9
#
_cell.length_a   1.000
_cell.length_b   1.000
_cell.length_c   1.000
_cell.angle_alpha   90.00
_cell.angle_beta   90.00
_cell.angle_gamma   90.00
#
_symmetry.space_group_name_H-M   'P 1'
#
loop_
_entity.id
_entity.type
_entity.pdbx_description
1 polymer ?
#
loop_
_entity_poly.entity_id
_entity_poly.type
_entity_poly.pdbx_seq_one_letter_code
_entity_poly.pdbx_strand_id
1 'polypeptide(L)'
;MNLMERMVEQARANKQRIVLPEGTEERTLQAADRILADNIADIILIGEPSEIMELADRYKLKHIDKATLVNPTNHEKKETYTQLLYELRKAKGVTLEKAEKMVEDPLFLGCLMIKNGDADGEVAGARLSLIHI
;
A
#
# COMPACT_ATOMS: atom_id res chain seq x y z
N MET A 1 -15.16 -10.78 -27.00
CA MET A 1 -14.30 -10.24 -25.93
C MET A 1 -12.86 -10.69 -26.16
N ASN A 2 -11.95 -9.74 -26.24
CA ASN A 2 -10.55 -10.08 -26.44
C ASN A 2 -9.87 -10.47 -25.12
N LEU A 3 -8.61 -10.89 -25.20
CA LEU A 3 -7.87 -11.33 -24.02
C LEU A 3 -7.75 -10.25 -22.96
N MET A 4 -7.45 -9.03 -23.37
CA MET A 4 -7.31 -7.91 -22.44
C MET A 4 -8.61 -7.65 -21.69
N GLU A 5 -9.73 -7.65 -22.38
CA GLU A 5 -11.04 -7.43 -21.77
C GLU A 5 -11.39 -8.54 -20.77
N ARG A 6 -11.02 -9.80 -21.09
CA ARG A 6 -11.23 -10.92 -20.16
C ARG A 6 -10.40 -10.75 -18.89
N MET A 7 -9.14 -10.31 -19.05
CA MET A 7 -8.26 -10.11 -17.90
C MET A 7 -8.80 -9.03 -16.97
N VAL A 8 -9.28 -7.93 -17.54
CA VAL A 8 -9.88 -6.84 -16.77
C VAL A 8 -11.13 -7.32 -16.05
N GLU A 9 -11.97 -8.07 -16.75
CA GLU A 9 -13.21 -8.60 -16.16
C GLU A 9 -12.94 -9.53 -14.99
N GLN A 10 -11.94 -10.41 -15.14
CA GLN A 10 -11.55 -11.30 -14.04
C GLN A 10 -10.99 -10.54 -12.86
N ALA A 11 -10.19 -9.50 -13.11
CA ALA A 11 -9.67 -8.67 -12.04
C ALA A 11 -10.80 -7.96 -11.28
N ARG A 12 -11.81 -7.48 -12.00
CA ARG A 12 -12.97 -6.84 -11.38
C ARG A 12 -13.82 -7.81 -10.57
N ALA A 13 -13.92 -9.05 -11.03
CA ALA A 13 -14.71 -10.07 -10.34
C ALA A 13 -14.03 -10.54 -9.06
N ASN A 14 -12.69 -10.52 -9.03
CA ASN A 14 -11.88 -10.94 -7.90
C ASN A 14 -10.93 -9.83 -7.49
N LYS A 15 -11.47 -8.70 -7.08
CA LYS A 15 -10.65 -7.56 -6.72
C LYS A 15 -9.66 -7.88 -5.63
N GLN A 16 -8.41 -7.59 -5.92
CA GLN A 16 -7.34 -7.72 -4.95
C GLN A 16 -7.15 -6.40 -4.21
N ARG A 17 -6.72 -6.49 -2.97
CA ARG A 17 -6.37 -5.32 -2.15
C ARG A 17 -4.86 -5.13 -2.27
N ILE A 18 -4.46 -4.12 -3.00
CA ILE A 18 -3.05 -3.88 -3.33
C ILE A 18 -2.52 -2.68 -2.54
N VAL A 19 -1.41 -2.91 -1.83
CA VAL A 19 -0.72 -1.85 -1.10
C VAL A 19 0.31 -1.20 -2.00
N LEU A 20 0.29 0.12 -2.04
CA LEU A 20 1.30 0.93 -2.72
C LEU A 20 2.01 1.76 -1.64
N PRO A 21 3.18 1.31 -1.17
CA PRO A 21 3.83 1.97 -0.03
C PRO A 21 4.43 3.34 -0.35
N GLU A 22 4.61 3.66 -1.62
CA GLU A 22 5.14 4.96 -2.04
C GLU A 22 3.99 5.91 -2.38
N GLY A 23 3.08 6.13 -1.43
CA GLY A 23 1.83 6.86 -1.64
C GLY A 23 1.96 8.32 -2.02
N THR A 24 3.15 8.92 -1.86
CA THR A 24 3.39 10.32 -2.26
C THR A 24 4.20 10.43 -3.55
N GLU A 25 4.51 9.32 -4.21
CA GLU A 25 5.26 9.35 -5.45
C GLU A 25 4.31 9.55 -6.63
N GLU A 26 4.65 10.48 -7.53
CA GLU A 26 3.76 10.88 -8.63
C GLU A 26 3.29 9.72 -9.49
N ARG A 27 4.22 8.86 -9.93
CA ARG A 27 3.86 7.74 -10.81
C ARG A 27 2.98 6.72 -10.10
N THR A 28 3.22 6.54 -8.81
CA THR A 28 2.39 5.67 -7.97
C THR A 28 0.96 6.21 -7.90
N LEU A 29 0.82 7.51 -7.67
CA LEU A 29 -0.49 8.14 -7.60
C LEU A 29 -1.23 8.10 -8.92
N GLN A 30 -0.52 8.32 -10.03
CA GLN A 30 -1.13 8.25 -11.36
C GLN A 30 -1.61 6.83 -11.68
N ALA A 31 -0.79 5.83 -11.35
CA ALA A 31 -1.17 4.44 -11.56
C ALA A 31 -2.37 4.06 -10.67
N ALA A 32 -2.36 4.47 -9.42
CA ALA A 32 -3.45 4.21 -8.50
C ALA A 32 -4.76 4.83 -9.01
N ASP A 33 -4.70 6.06 -9.47
CA ASP A 33 -5.87 6.75 -10.00
C ASP A 33 -6.48 5.99 -11.18
N ARG A 34 -5.65 5.51 -12.09
CA ARG A 34 -6.10 4.75 -13.23
C ARG A 34 -6.73 3.42 -12.84
N ILE A 35 -6.10 2.71 -11.91
CA ILE A 35 -6.61 1.43 -11.42
C ILE A 35 -7.96 1.63 -10.74
N LEU A 36 -8.09 2.69 -9.94
CA LEU A 36 -9.34 3.01 -9.25
C LEU A 36 -10.43 3.45 -10.24
N ALA A 37 -10.06 4.24 -11.24
CA ALA A 37 -11.01 4.65 -12.29
C ALA A 37 -11.58 3.46 -13.04
N ASP A 38 -10.74 2.48 -13.34
CA ASP A 38 -11.13 1.28 -14.07
C ASP A 38 -11.69 0.18 -13.17
N ASN A 39 -11.71 0.41 -11.86
CA ASN A 39 -12.26 -0.52 -10.87
C ASN A 39 -11.62 -1.92 -10.93
N ILE A 40 -10.31 -1.96 -11.15
CA ILE A 40 -9.56 -3.21 -11.33
C ILE A 40 -9.15 -3.82 -10.00
N ALA A 41 -8.81 -2.99 -9.02
CA ALA A 41 -8.36 -3.43 -7.70
C ALA A 41 -8.70 -2.38 -6.65
N ASP A 42 -8.69 -2.83 -5.40
CA ASP A 42 -8.76 -1.91 -4.26
C ASP A 42 -7.35 -1.48 -3.92
N ILE A 43 -7.16 -0.21 -3.68
CA ILE A 43 -5.84 0.38 -3.48
C ILE A 43 -5.70 0.89 -2.05
N ILE A 44 -4.58 0.56 -1.43
CA ILE A 44 -4.18 1.09 -0.14
C ILE A 44 -2.90 1.89 -0.36
N LEU A 45 -2.96 3.18 -0.09
CA LEU A 45 -1.80 4.07 -0.23
C LEU A 45 -1.24 4.37 1.16
N ILE A 46 0.05 4.16 1.32
CA ILE A 46 0.73 4.47 2.58
C ILE A 46 1.41 5.82 2.45
N GLY A 47 1.08 6.73 3.34
CA GLY A 47 1.64 8.07 3.37
C GLY A 47 0.77 8.96 4.22
N GLU A 48 1.18 10.22 4.40
CA GLU A 48 0.38 11.17 5.15
C GLU A 48 -0.85 11.55 4.31
N PRO A 49 -2.08 11.32 4.82
CA PRO A 49 -3.29 11.51 4.01
C PRO A 49 -3.48 12.89 3.42
N SER A 50 -3.21 13.95 4.16
CA SER A 50 -3.39 15.28 3.63
C SER A 50 -2.37 15.59 2.54
N GLU A 51 -1.14 15.07 2.62
CA GLU A 51 -0.16 15.19 1.57
C GLU A 51 -0.58 14.45 0.31
N ILE A 52 -1.09 13.24 0.47
CA ILE A 52 -1.58 12.45 -0.66
C ILE A 52 -2.71 13.17 -1.38
N MET A 53 -3.66 13.71 -0.64
CA MET A 53 -4.80 14.42 -1.23
C MET A 53 -4.39 15.73 -1.88
N GLU A 54 -3.41 16.42 -1.31
CA GLU A 54 -2.86 17.64 -1.92
C GLU A 54 -2.18 17.33 -3.25
N LEU A 55 -1.39 16.26 -3.30
CA LEU A 55 -0.74 15.82 -4.53
C LEU A 55 -1.75 15.35 -5.58
N ALA A 56 -2.80 14.65 -5.14
CA ALA A 56 -3.86 14.21 -6.03
C ALA A 56 -4.54 15.42 -6.69
N ASP A 57 -4.80 16.47 -5.92
CA ASP A 57 -5.38 17.70 -6.44
C ASP A 57 -4.42 18.40 -7.42
N ARG A 58 -3.14 18.46 -7.06
CA ARG A 58 -2.11 19.08 -7.90
C ARG A 58 -2.00 18.38 -9.26
N TYR A 59 -2.05 17.06 -9.27
CA TYR A 59 -1.96 16.26 -10.50
C TYR A 59 -3.30 16.04 -11.16
N LYS A 60 -4.37 16.62 -10.63
CA LYS A 60 -5.75 16.51 -11.16
C LYS A 60 -6.25 15.07 -11.22
N LEU A 61 -5.91 14.29 -10.22
CA LEU A 61 -6.36 12.91 -10.10
C LEU A 61 -7.69 12.89 -9.35
N LYS A 62 -8.70 12.28 -9.95
CA LYS A 62 -10.07 12.36 -9.45
C LYS A 62 -10.55 11.14 -8.67
N HIS A 63 -9.76 10.06 -8.65
CA HIS A 63 -10.20 8.80 -8.08
C HIS A 63 -9.44 8.38 -6.82
N ILE A 64 -8.43 9.15 -6.42
CA ILE A 64 -7.61 8.83 -5.24
C ILE A 64 -8.45 8.79 -3.95
N ASP A 65 -9.54 9.51 -3.90
CA ASP A 65 -10.45 9.48 -2.75
C ASP A 65 -11.10 8.10 -2.52
N LYS A 66 -11.05 7.23 -3.52
CA LYS A 66 -11.53 5.85 -3.40
C LYS A 66 -10.51 4.92 -2.77
N ALA A 67 -9.25 5.34 -2.65
CA ALA A 67 -8.22 4.54 -2.01
C ALA A 67 -8.33 4.62 -0.49
N THR A 68 -7.84 3.58 0.18
CA THR A 68 -7.65 3.63 1.62
C THR A 68 -6.30 4.28 1.88
N LEU A 69 -6.28 5.33 2.68
CA LEU A 69 -5.05 6.05 2.99
C LEU A 69 -4.60 5.67 4.41
N VAL A 70 -3.36 5.23 4.53
CA VAL A 70 -2.79 4.80 5.80
C VAL A 70 -1.57 5.64 6.13
N ASN A 71 -1.63 6.38 7.23
CA ASN A 71 -0.48 7.11 7.75
C ASN A 71 0.41 6.15 8.53
N PRO A 72 1.65 5.88 8.08
CA PRO A 72 2.49 4.86 8.72
C PRO A 72 2.87 5.18 10.16
N THR A 73 2.80 6.43 10.56
CA THR A 73 3.14 6.84 11.94
C THR A 73 1.93 6.95 12.85
N ASN A 74 0.72 6.95 12.30
CA ASN A 74 -0.50 7.13 13.07
C ASN A 74 -1.70 6.49 12.38
N HIS A 75 -2.00 5.25 12.75
CA HIS A 75 -3.17 4.53 12.25
C HIS A 75 -3.67 3.55 13.30
N GLU A 76 -4.89 3.07 13.13
CA GLU A 76 -5.56 2.22 14.12
C GLU A 76 -4.83 0.93 14.46
N LYS A 77 -4.17 0.34 13.49
CA LYS A 77 -3.53 -0.97 13.65
C LYS A 77 -2.03 -0.91 13.90
N LYS A 78 -1.49 0.27 14.19
CA LYS A 78 -0.05 0.43 14.40
C LYS A 78 0.47 -0.52 15.46
N GLU A 79 -0.23 -0.60 16.59
CA GLU A 79 0.16 -1.48 17.70
C GLU A 79 0.08 -2.94 17.29
N THR A 80 -0.97 -3.33 16.56
CA THR A 80 -1.14 -4.68 16.05
C THR A 80 0.02 -5.10 15.17
N TYR A 81 0.41 -4.24 14.22
CA TYR A 81 1.52 -4.54 13.32
C TYR A 81 2.87 -4.52 14.03
N THR A 82 3.03 -3.64 15.00
CA THR A 82 4.25 -3.61 15.83
C THR A 82 4.42 -4.94 16.54
N GLN A 83 3.36 -5.42 17.17
CA GLN A 83 3.39 -6.69 17.88
C GLN A 83 3.65 -7.85 16.93
N LEU A 84 3.02 -7.84 15.77
CA LEU A 84 3.23 -8.86 14.74
C LEU A 84 4.69 -8.90 14.28
N LEU A 85 5.27 -7.75 14.01
CA LEU A 85 6.67 -7.66 13.59
C LEU A 85 7.59 -8.15 14.69
N TYR A 86 7.32 -7.76 15.92
CA TYR A 86 8.11 -8.23 17.06
C TYR A 86 8.09 -9.75 17.16
N GLU A 87 6.91 -10.36 17.09
CA GLU A 87 6.79 -11.82 17.16
C GLU A 87 7.53 -12.53 16.02
N LEU A 88 7.51 -11.93 14.82
CA LEU A 88 8.17 -12.53 13.67
C LEU A 88 9.69 -12.41 13.71
N ARG A 89 10.21 -11.38 14.40
CA ARG A 89 11.65 -11.05 14.33
C ARG A 89 12.37 -11.05 15.67
N LYS A 90 11.70 -11.35 16.76
CA LYS A 90 12.34 -11.35 18.07
C LYS A 90 13.52 -12.32 18.16
N ALA A 91 13.44 -13.46 17.47
CA ALA A 91 14.52 -14.43 17.45
C ALA A 91 15.77 -13.91 16.74
N LYS A 92 15.64 -12.86 15.95
CA LYS A 92 16.74 -12.21 15.25
C LYS A 92 17.24 -10.97 15.97
N GLY A 93 16.83 -10.77 17.21
CA GLY A 93 17.30 -9.66 18.00
C GLY A 93 16.53 -8.36 17.89
N VAL A 94 15.38 -8.38 17.22
CA VAL A 94 14.52 -7.19 17.13
C VAL A 94 13.81 -7.00 18.46
N THR A 95 14.00 -5.82 19.09
CA THR A 95 13.30 -5.45 20.31
C THR A 95 11.96 -4.81 19.96
N LEU A 96 11.08 -4.68 20.96
CA LEU A 96 9.81 -4.03 20.76
C LEU A 96 9.98 -2.58 20.31
N GLU A 97 10.98 -1.87 20.84
CA GLU A 97 11.29 -0.50 20.43
C GLU A 97 11.70 -0.42 18.97
N LYS A 98 12.52 -1.37 18.51
CA LYS A 98 12.91 -1.43 17.11
C LYS A 98 11.71 -1.73 16.24
N ALA A 99 10.84 -2.63 16.67
CA ALA A 99 9.64 -2.98 15.93
C ALA A 99 8.74 -1.75 15.75
N GLU A 100 8.59 -0.93 16.79
CA GLU A 100 7.80 0.29 16.73
C GLU A 100 8.30 1.25 15.65
N LYS A 101 9.62 1.34 15.47
CA LYS A 101 10.20 2.18 14.44
C LYS A 101 10.12 1.55 13.06
N MET A 102 10.32 0.25 12.98
CA MET A 102 10.30 -0.47 11.70
C MET A 102 8.92 -0.46 11.06
N VAL A 103 7.84 -0.52 11.85
CA VAL A 103 6.49 -0.48 11.30
C VAL A 103 6.12 0.87 10.69
N GLU A 104 6.91 1.90 10.96
CA GLU A 104 6.72 3.21 10.33
C GLU A 104 7.32 3.27 8.93
N ASP A 105 8.13 2.29 8.57
CA ASP A 105 8.64 2.17 7.21
C ASP A 105 7.53 1.63 6.31
N PRO A 106 7.17 2.36 5.26
CA PRO A 106 6.05 1.94 4.41
C PRO A 106 6.19 0.55 3.79
N LEU A 107 7.42 0.14 3.43
CA LEU A 107 7.64 -1.19 2.86
C LEU A 107 7.36 -2.29 3.87
N PHE A 108 7.87 -2.15 5.10
CA PHE A 108 7.59 -3.11 6.15
C PHE A 108 6.10 -3.13 6.49
N LEU A 109 5.50 -1.95 6.58
CA LEU A 109 4.08 -1.86 6.90
C LEU A 109 3.24 -2.60 5.84
N GLY A 110 3.55 -2.41 4.56
CA GLY A 110 2.85 -3.11 3.48
C GLY A 110 2.96 -4.62 3.60
N CYS A 111 4.15 -5.13 3.91
CA CYS A 111 4.37 -6.55 4.10
C CYS A 111 3.58 -7.08 5.30
N LEU A 112 3.51 -6.32 6.38
CA LEU A 112 2.75 -6.71 7.57
C LEU A 112 1.24 -6.71 7.30
N MET A 113 0.77 -5.80 6.48
CA MET A 113 -0.63 -5.78 6.07
C MET A 113 -1.01 -7.06 5.33
N ILE A 114 -0.13 -7.54 4.46
CA ILE A 114 -0.35 -8.80 3.76
C ILE A 114 -0.33 -9.96 4.76
N LYS A 115 0.64 -9.98 5.63
CA LYS A 115 0.79 -11.05 6.62
C LYS A 115 -0.41 -11.14 7.56
N ASN A 116 -0.98 -9.98 7.90
CA ASN A 116 -2.14 -9.91 8.79
C ASN A 116 -3.48 -10.14 8.06
N GLY A 117 -3.46 -10.31 6.75
CA GLY A 117 -4.68 -10.51 5.97
C GLY A 117 -5.41 -9.23 5.59
N ASP A 118 -4.79 -8.08 5.77
CA ASP A 118 -5.41 -6.78 5.47
C ASP A 118 -5.18 -6.34 4.02
N ALA A 119 -4.27 -7.00 3.33
CA ALA A 119 -3.99 -6.77 1.92
C ALA A 119 -3.61 -8.08 1.24
N ASP A 120 -3.71 -8.10 -0.07
CA ASP A 120 -3.43 -9.32 -0.86
C ASP A 120 -2.10 -9.26 -1.58
N GLY A 121 -1.60 -8.06 -1.87
CA GLY A 121 -0.33 -7.89 -2.54
C GLY A 121 0.22 -6.48 -2.34
N GLU A 122 1.49 -6.31 -2.69
CA GLU A 122 2.17 -5.03 -2.58
C GLU A 122 2.94 -4.78 -3.86
N VAL A 123 2.85 -3.57 -4.40
CA VAL A 123 3.64 -3.16 -5.55
C VAL A 123 4.45 -1.94 -5.15
N ALA A 124 5.77 -2.10 -5.09
CA ALA A 124 6.72 -1.04 -4.83
C ALA A 124 7.74 -1.09 -5.94
N GLY A 125 8.13 0.03 -6.46
CA GLY A 125 9.09 -0.02 -7.55
C GLY A 125 9.33 1.27 -8.27
N ALA A 126 8.50 2.27 -8.01
CA ALA A 126 8.73 3.56 -8.65
C ALA A 126 10.08 4.14 -8.26
N ARG A 127 10.49 3.90 -7.00
CA ARG A 127 11.81 4.32 -6.49
C ARG A 127 12.78 3.18 -6.32
N LEU A 128 12.28 1.97 -6.12
CA LEU A 128 13.07 0.81 -5.73
C LEU A 128 13.10 -0.26 -6.81
N SER A 129 12.89 0.13 -8.06
CA SER A 129 12.81 -0.79 -9.18
C SER A 129 14.07 -1.64 -9.36
N LEU A 130 15.21 -1.18 -8.84
CA LEU A 130 16.48 -1.92 -8.93
C LEU A 130 16.76 -2.76 -7.71
N ILE A 131 15.93 -2.67 -6.69
CA ILE A 131 16.09 -3.43 -5.46
C ILE A 131 15.09 -4.55 -5.48
N HIS A 132 15.45 -5.60 -6.14
CA HIS A 132 14.55 -6.73 -6.20
C HIS A 132 14.88 -7.76 -5.18
N ILE A 133 13.92 -8.32 -4.85
CA ILE A 133 13.93 -9.35 -3.88
C ILE A 133 14.14 -10.69 -4.54
#